data_715f9dc6ca47f86ca513919eb2a05afd
#
_entry.id   715f9dc6ca47f86ca513919eb2a05afd
#
_cell.length_a   1.000
_cell.length_b   1.000
_cell.length_c   1.000
_cell.angle_alpha   90.00
_cell.angle_beta   90.00
_cell.angle_gamma   90.00
#
_symmetry.space_group_name_H-M   'P 1'
#
loop_
_entity.id
_entity.type
_entity.pdbx_description
1 polymer ?
#
loop_
_entity_poly.entity_id
_entity_poly.type
_entity_poly.pdbx_seq_one_letter_code
_entity_poly.pdbx_strand_id
1 'polypeptide(L)'
;EHKATLNTCKYLNGELYSNNDPTTSLFGVKKKVDRGYEASFVGVTPDGEINVEEISSFIKENTALVSMLYVNNEIGTISDVEAVAAICKRNNIALHADLTQALGKTEIDIKKMGIDYASCSAHKIYGPKGIGAAFMKSDAYGIAPITAFMHGGEQEFGFRAGTHAVHNIVGFGKAAEIALRDLKKND
;
A
#
# COMPACT_ATOMS: atom_id res chain seq x y z
N GLU A 1 -1.30 -5.12 9.08
CA GLU A 1 -1.78 -4.27 7.97
C GLU A 1 -2.88 -3.30 8.39
N HIS A 2 -2.88 -2.09 7.82
CA HIS A 2 -3.98 -1.16 7.96
C HIS A 2 -5.24 -1.71 7.28
N LYS A 3 -6.43 -1.39 7.83
CA LYS A 3 -7.72 -1.85 7.29
C LYS A 3 -7.94 -1.54 5.80
N ALA A 4 -7.32 -0.47 5.27
CA ALA A 4 -7.40 -0.13 3.86
C ALA A 4 -6.84 -1.24 2.96
N THR A 5 -5.68 -1.78 3.28
CA THR A 5 -5.06 -2.90 2.55
C THR A 5 -5.73 -4.22 2.95
N LEU A 6 -5.84 -4.49 4.24
CA LEU A 6 -6.38 -5.75 4.77
C LEU A 6 -7.78 -6.05 4.23
N ASN A 7 -8.68 -5.07 4.26
CA ASN A 7 -10.05 -5.27 3.81
C ASN A 7 -10.14 -5.40 2.28
N THR A 8 -9.26 -4.71 1.54
CA THR A 8 -9.17 -4.88 0.08
C THR A 8 -8.71 -6.30 -0.27
N CYS A 9 -7.69 -6.82 0.40
CA CYS A 9 -7.24 -8.20 0.21
C CYS A 9 -8.32 -9.21 0.59
N LYS A 10 -9.01 -9.02 1.71
CA LYS A 10 -10.15 -9.87 2.12
C LYS A 10 -11.29 -9.83 1.10
N TYR A 11 -11.61 -8.66 0.57
CA TYR A 11 -12.61 -8.52 -0.49
C TYR A 11 -12.21 -9.30 -1.75
N LEU A 12 -10.98 -9.14 -2.23
CA LEU A 12 -10.46 -9.88 -3.39
C LEU A 12 -10.49 -11.39 -3.14
N ASN A 13 -10.14 -11.84 -1.95
CA ASN A 13 -10.21 -13.24 -1.53
C ASN A 13 -11.65 -13.77 -1.30
N GLY A 14 -12.65 -12.93 -1.54
CA GLY A 14 -14.07 -13.30 -1.39
C GLY A 14 -14.60 -13.30 0.03
N GLU A 15 -13.85 -12.78 1.02
CA GLU A 15 -14.22 -12.84 2.45
C GLU A 15 -15.09 -11.65 2.91
N LEU A 16 -14.98 -10.49 2.26
CA LEU A 16 -15.77 -9.31 2.57
C LEU A 16 -16.84 -9.07 1.52
N TYR A 17 -18.03 -8.79 2.01
CA TYR A 17 -19.18 -8.42 1.19
C TYR A 17 -19.56 -6.97 1.50
N SER A 18 -19.84 -6.18 0.48
CA SER A 18 -20.51 -4.89 0.69
C SER A 18 -21.97 -5.15 1.09
N ASN A 19 -22.56 -4.26 1.88
CA ASN A 19 -23.98 -4.34 2.23
C ASN A 19 -24.91 -4.29 0.99
N ASN A 20 -24.36 -3.89 -0.15
CA ASN A 20 -25.06 -3.80 -1.44
C ASN A 20 -24.76 -4.98 -2.37
N ASP A 21 -24.00 -5.98 -1.93
CA ASP A 21 -23.73 -7.16 -2.72
C ASP A 21 -24.96 -8.09 -2.67
N PRO A 22 -25.64 -8.33 -3.81
CA PRO A 22 -26.85 -9.16 -3.83
C PRO A 22 -26.62 -10.62 -3.43
N THR A 23 -25.34 -11.04 -3.31
CA THR A 23 -24.98 -12.39 -2.84
C THR A 23 -24.90 -12.48 -1.33
N THR A 24 -24.99 -11.37 -0.58
CA THR A 24 -25.07 -11.39 0.88
C THR A 24 -26.46 -11.85 1.32
N SER A 25 -26.49 -12.97 2.04
CA SER A 25 -27.74 -13.47 2.63
C SER A 25 -28.28 -12.52 3.70
N LEU A 26 -29.55 -12.21 3.68
CA LEU A 26 -30.29 -11.47 4.71
C LEU A 26 -30.11 -12.01 6.13
N PHE A 27 -29.63 -13.26 6.29
CA PHE A 27 -29.45 -13.95 7.56
C PHE A 27 -27.98 -14.12 7.97
N GLY A 28 -27.07 -13.34 7.40
CA GLY A 28 -25.68 -13.27 7.88
C GLY A 28 -24.79 -14.48 7.52
N VAL A 29 -25.24 -15.41 6.70
CA VAL A 29 -24.39 -16.47 6.17
C VAL A 29 -23.49 -15.88 5.08
N LYS A 30 -22.25 -15.58 5.44
CA LYS A 30 -21.24 -15.08 4.50
C LYS A 30 -20.85 -16.23 3.57
N LYS A 31 -21.37 -16.22 2.36
CA LYS A 31 -20.91 -17.13 1.31
C LYS A 31 -19.63 -16.53 0.70
N LYS A 32 -18.54 -17.29 0.69
CA LYS A 32 -17.31 -16.89 -0.02
C LYS A 32 -17.64 -16.79 -1.51
N VAL A 33 -17.30 -15.66 -2.12
CA VAL A 33 -17.49 -15.40 -3.56
C VAL A 33 -16.14 -15.54 -4.23
N ASP A 34 -16.04 -16.41 -5.22
CA ASP A 34 -14.85 -16.47 -6.06
C ASP A 34 -14.77 -15.21 -6.94
N ARG A 35 -13.70 -14.46 -6.76
CA ARG A 35 -13.37 -13.25 -7.54
C ARG A 35 -12.18 -13.46 -8.47
N GLY A 36 -11.68 -14.68 -8.57
CA GLY A 36 -10.48 -15.02 -9.35
C GLY A 36 -9.17 -14.60 -8.69
N TYR A 37 -9.21 -14.20 -7.41
CA TYR A 37 -8.03 -13.80 -6.64
C TYR A 37 -7.93 -14.61 -5.35
N GLU A 38 -6.70 -14.84 -4.91
CA GLU A 38 -6.37 -15.42 -3.62
C GLU A 38 -5.48 -14.44 -2.84
N ALA A 39 -5.74 -14.28 -1.54
CA ALA A 39 -4.87 -13.52 -0.64
C ALA A 39 -4.48 -14.39 0.55
N SER A 40 -3.18 -14.48 0.81
CA SER A 40 -2.62 -15.08 2.01
C SER A 40 -2.23 -14.00 3.01
N PHE A 41 -2.40 -14.27 4.31
CA PHE A 41 -2.10 -13.33 5.38
C PHE A 41 -1.02 -13.94 6.26
N VAL A 42 0.15 -13.30 6.28
CA VAL A 42 1.27 -13.71 7.12
C VAL A 42 1.12 -13.09 8.50
N GLY A 43 1.35 -13.86 9.54
CA GLY A 43 1.31 -13.42 10.92
C GLY A 43 2.51 -12.55 11.30
N VAL A 44 2.52 -12.12 12.56
CA VAL A 44 3.65 -11.41 13.18
C VAL A 44 4.07 -12.14 14.45
N THR A 45 5.30 -11.91 14.88
CA THR A 45 5.82 -12.38 16.17
C THR A 45 5.05 -11.75 17.34
N PRO A 46 5.20 -12.25 18.57
CA PRO A 46 4.60 -11.61 19.77
C PRO A 46 5.04 -10.14 19.95
N ASP A 47 6.21 -9.78 19.44
CA ASP A 47 6.75 -8.41 19.48
C ASP A 47 6.25 -7.54 18.31
N GLY A 48 5.42 -8.11 17.43
CA GLY A 48 4.81 -7.41 16.30
C GLY A 48 5.72 -7.27 15.07
N GLU A 49 6.80 -8.03 15.01
CA GLU A 49 7.71 -8.06 13.87
C GLU A 49 7.21 -9.03 12.79
N ILE A 50 7.47 -8.71 11.53
CA ILE A 50 7.18 -9.61 10.41
C ILE A 50 8.23 -10.74 10.39
N ASN A 51 7.77 -11.98 10.32
CA ASN A 51 8.63 -13.10 10.05
C ASN A 51 8.94 -13.16 8.54
N VAL A 52 10.10 -12.60 8.17
CA VAL A 52 10.54 -12.51 6.76
C VAL A 52 10.67 -13.88 6.11
N GLU A 53 11.15 -14.88 6.85
CA GLU A 53 11.32 -16.25 6.34
C GLU A 53 9.96 -16.92 6.06
N GLU A 54 8.96 -16.64 6.88
CA GLU A 54 7.61 -17.15 6.70
C GLU A 54 6.97 -16.66 5.40
N ILE A 55 7.26 -15.42 4.97
CA ILE A 55 6.76 -14.86 3.70
C ILE A 55 7.11 -15.79 2.54
N SER A 56 8.33 -16.33 2.51
CA SER A 56 8.76 -17.23 1.43
C SER A 56 7.89 -18.49 1.33
N SER A 57 7.34 -18.98 2.43
CA SER A 57 6.48 -20.16 2.45
C SER A 57 5.09 -19.92 1.85
N PHE A 58 4.65 -18.66 1.79
CA PHE A 58 3.37 -18.26 1.19
C PHE A 58 3.45 -17.92 -0.30
N ILE A 59 4.67 -17.78 -0.83
CA ILE A 59 4.88 -17.47 -2.26
C ILE A 59 4.51 -18.69 -3.11
N LYS A 60 3.68 -18.46 -4.10
CA LYS A 60 3.25 -19.41 -5.11
C LYS A 60 3.69 -18.93 -6.50
N GLU A 61 3.65 -19.81 -7.49
CA GLU A 61 3.98 -19.48 -8.88
C GLU A 61 3.14 -18.32 -9.44
N ASN A 62 1.88 -18.23 -9.01
CA ASN A 62 0.94 -17.18 -9.40
C ASN A 62 0.87 -16.00 -8.43
N THR A 63 1.81 -15.85 -7.49
CA THR A 63 1.86 -14.68 -6.61
C THR A 63 2.29 -13.45 -7.41
N ALA A 64 1.44 -12.43 -7.47
CA ALA A 64 1.68 -11.20 -8.22
C ALA A 64 2.23 -10.06 -7.35
N LEU A 65 1.84 -10.00 -6.08
CA LEU A 65 2.10 -8.85 -5.21
C LEU A 65 2.28 -9.30 -3.75
N VAL A 66 3.30 -8.75 -3.11
CA VAL A 66 3.39 -8.70 -1.65
C VAL A 66 3.07 -7.28 -1.21
N SER A 67 2.22 -7.12 -0.20
CA SER A 67 1.87 -5.83 0.38
C SER A 67 2.14 -5.82 1.87
N MET A 68 2.79 -4.75 2.36
CA MET A 68 3.14 -4.62 3.77
C MET A 68 3.14 -3.18 4.25
N LEU A 69 2.92 -2.97 5.56
CA LEU A 69 3.23 -1.71 6.24
C LEU A 69 4.74 -1.60 6.46
N TYR A 70 5.32 -0.45 6.17
CA TYR A 70 6.70 -0.17 6.58
C TYR A 70 6.77 0.13 8.09
N VAL A 71 5.92 1.02 8.58
CA VAL A 71 5.79 1.31 10.02
C VAL A 71 4.36 1.01 10.46
N ASN A 72 4.22 0.18 11.49
CA ASN A 72 2.91 -0.19 12.00
C ASN A 72 2.20 1.01 12.65
N ASN A 73 0.92 1.19 12.33
CA ASN A 73 0.15 2.35 12.76
C ASN A 73 -0.34 2.28 14.23
N GLU A 74 -0.28 1.11 14.87
CA GLU A 74 -0.76 0.90 16.24
C GLU A 74 0.39 0.77 17.23
N ILE A 75 1.40 -0.02 16.94
CA ILE A 75 2.50 -0.33 17.85
C ILE A 75 3.84 0.27 17.44
N GLY A 76 3.95 0.84 16.23
CA GLY A 76 5.13 1.57 15.77
C GLY A 76 6.33 0.70 15.36
N THR A 77 6.17 -0.63 15.27
CA THR A 77 7.24 -1.51 14.78
C THR A 77 7.61 -1.14 13.35
N ILE A 78 8.90 -1.16 13.04
CA ILE A 78 9.46 -0.90 11.71
C ILE A 78 9.79 -2.25 11.07
N SER A 79 9.18 -2.53 9.92
CA SER A 79 9.35 -3.78 9.19
C SER A 79 10.60 -3.74 8.32
N ASP A 80 11.30 -4.88 8.19
CA ASP A 80 12.44 -5.02 7.28
C ASP A 80 11.98 -5.14 5.82
N VAL A 81 11.70 -3.98 5.23
CA VAL A 81 11.22 -3.88 3.83
C VAL A 81 12.31 -4.35 2.85
N GLU A 82 13.58 -4.09 3.13
CA GLU A 82 14.68 -4.48 2.24
C GLU A 82 14.80 -6.01 2.15
N ALA A 83 14.66 -6.71 3.27
CA ALA A 83 14.67 -8.18 3.28
C ALA A 83 13.46 -8.75 2.50
N VAL A 84 12.26 -8.19 2.69
CA VAL A 84 11.07 -8.61 1.94
C VAL A 84 11.22 -8.28 0.45
N ALA A 85 11.76 -7.12 0.09
CA ALA A 85 12.06 -6.73 -1.29
C ALA A 85 13.03 -7.70 -1.97
N ALA A 86 14.05 -8.18 -1.22
CA ALA A 86 14.97 -9.18 -1.74
C ALA A 86 14.27 -10.51 -2.08
N ILE A 87 13.30 -10.93 -1.26
CA ILE A 87 12.46 -12.11 -1.54
C ILE A 87 11.61 -11.88 -2.78
N CYS A 88 10.91 -10.74 -2.85
CA CYS A 88 10.06 -10.38 -3.98
C CYS A 88 10.85 -10.37 -5.28
N LYS A 89 12.02 -9.73 -5.29
CA LYS A 89 12.90 -9.65 -6.45
C LYS A 89 13.35 -11.03 -6.94
N ARG A 90 13.75 -11.94 -6.03
CA ARG A 90 14.18 -13.30 -6.41
C ARG A 90 13.06 -14.11 -7.07
N ASN A 91 11.80 -13.82 -6.73
CA ASN A 91 10.63 -14.52 -7.24
C ASN A 91 9.90 -13.75 -8.35
N ASN A 92 10.45 -12.60 -8.80
CA ASN A 92 9.83 -11.71 -9.81
C ASN A 92 8.42 -11.25 -9.42
N ILE A 93 8.23 -10.91 -8.15
CA ILE A 93 6.99 -10.43 -7.53
C ILE A 93 7.13 -8.96 -7.22
N ALA A 94 6.09 -8.16 -7.44
CA ALA A 94 6.07 -6.77 -7.06
C ALA A 94 5.91 -6.59 -5.54
N LEU A 95 6.55 -5.54 -4.98
CA LEU A 95 6.39 -5.14 -3.58
C LEU A 95 5.65 -3.81 -3.47
N HIS A 96 4.53 -3.81 -2.75
CA HIS A 96 3.86 -2.60 -2.27
C HIS A 96 4.20 -2.35 -0.80
N ALA A 97 4.57 -1.12 -0.47
CA ALA A 97 4.76 -0.66 0.90
C ALA A 97 3.80 0.49 1.24
N ASP A 98 3.02 0.33 2.30
CA ASP A 98 2.29 1.43 2.90
C ASP A 98 3.26 2.26 3.77
N LEU A 99 3.60 3.46 3.27
CA LEU A 99 4.53 4.40 3.89
C LEU A 99 3.81 5.46 4.74
N THR A 100 2.51 5.30 4.98
CA THR A 100 1.67 6.32 5.63
C THR A 100 2.19 6.72 7.01
N GLN A 101 2.73 5.79 7.77
CA GLN A 101 3.28 6.10 9.10
C GLN A 101 4.80 6.38 9.07
N ALA A 102 5.46 6.08 7.96
CA ALA A 102 6.91 6.30 7.79
C ALA A 102 7.24 7.67 7.21
N LEU A 103 6.42 8.16 6.26
CA LEU A 103 6.65 9.43 5.56
C LEU A 103 6.84 10.58 6.55
N GLY A 104 7.97 11.30 6.42
CA GLY A 104 8.32 12.43 7.26
C GLY A 104 8.70 12.09 8.72
N LYS A 105 8.85 10.80 9.05
CA LYS A 105 9.24 10.33 10.38
C LYS A 105 10.47 9.43 10.37
N THR A 106 10.72 8.77 9.23
CA THR A 106 11.90 7.95 8.99
C THR A 106 12.51 8.32 7.64
N GLU A 107 13.78 8.00 7.45
CA GLU A 107 14.39 8.11 6.14
C GLU A 107 13.81 7.06 5.18
N ILE A 108 13.46 7.48 3.98
CA ILE A 108 12.87 6.61 2.95
C ILE A 108 13.62 6.81 1.63
N ASP A 109 14.23 5.74 1.13
CA ASP A 109 14.75 5.67 -0.23
C ASP A 109 14.09 4.48 -0.96
N ILE A 110 13.05 4.78 -1.72
CA ILE A 110 12.25 3.78 -2.44
C ILE A 110 13.10 2.89 -3.35
N LYS A 111 14.13 3.47 -4.00
CA LYS A 111 15.02 2.69 -4.89
C LYS A 111 15.90 1.73 -4.10
N LYS A 112 16.55 2.23 -3.04
CA LYS A 112 17.41 1.42 -2.19
C LYS A 112 16.62 0.32 -1.50
N MET A 113 15.43 0.63 -1.00
CA MET A 113 14.54 -0.32 -0.35
C MET A 113 13.91 -1.34 -1.31
N GLY A 114 14.02 -1.13 -2.62
CA GLY A 114 13.50 -2.08 -3.62
C GLY A 114 11.96 -2.11 -3.71
N ILE A 115 11.29 -1.01 -3.39
CA ILE A 115 9.84 -0.87 -3.42
C ILE A 115 9.39 -0.59 -4.87
N ASP A 116 8.39 -1.34 -5.35
CA ASP A 116 7.80 -1.14 -6.67
C ASP A 116 6.56 -0.25 -6.63
N TYR A 117 5.77 -0.35 -5.57
CA TYR A 117 4.59 0.49 -5.32
C TYR A 117 4.59 1.00 -3.90
N ALA A 118 4.22 2.25 -3.71
CA ALA A 118 4.04 2.81 -2.37
C ALA A 118 2.81 3.69 -2.29
N SER A 119 2.24 3.78 -1.09
CA SER A 119 1.12 4.67 -0.78
C SER A 119 1.38 5.45 0.50
N CYS A 120 0.87 6.69 0.54
CA CYS A 120 0.94 7.51 1.74
C CYS A 120 -0.22 8.51 1.82
N SER A 121 -0.45 9.06 3.00
CA SER A 121 -1.52 10.02 3.29
C SER A 121 -0.99 11.31 3.89
N ALA A 122 -1.44 12.45 3.38
CA ALA A 122 -1.00 13.77 3.83
C ALA A 122 -1.30 14.05 5.31
N HIS A 123 -2.46 13.61 5.81
CA HIS A 123 -2.91 13.91 7.17
C HIS A 123 -2.05 13.24 8.26
N LYS A 124 -1.17 12.32 7.92
CA LYS A 124 -0.22 11.70 8.87
C LYS A 124 1.07 12.47 9.05
N ILE A 125 1.28 13.50 8.23
CA ILE A 125 2.36 14.49 8.33
C ILE A 125 1.81 15.92 8.48
N TYR A 126 0.66 16.06 9.15
CA TYR A 126 -0.02 17.33 9.40
C TYR A 126 -0.52 18.07 8.15
N GLY A 127 -0.62 17.39 7.01
CA GLY A 127 -1.25 17.88 5.79
C GLY A 127 -2.77 17.73 5.81
N PRO A 128 -3.45 18.16 4.75
CA PRO A 128 -4.90 18.09 4.65
C PRO A 128 -5.40 16.64 4.58
N LYS A 129 -6.62 16.42 5.09
CA LYS A 129 -7.36 15.16 4.86
C LYS A 129 -7.87 15.09 3.42
N GLY A 130 -8.11 13.88 2.94
CA GLY A 130 -8.68 13.65 1.60
C GLY A 130 -7.66 13.72 0.45
N ILE A 131 -6.36 13.75 0.75
CA ILE A 131 -5.28 13.68 -0.21
C ILE A 131 -4.19 12.72 0.26
N GLY A 132 -3.58 12.02 -0.69
CA GLY A 132 -2.42 11.17 -0.51
C GLY A 132 -1.63 11.09 -1.81
N ALA A 133 -0.57 10.30 -1.81
CA ALA A 133 0.20 10.02 -3.01
C ALA A 133 0.42 8.52 -3.15
N ALA A 134 0.52 8.08 -4.40
CA ALA A 134 0.96 6.75 -4.77
C ALA A 134 2.23 6.87 -5.61
N PHE A 135 3.23 6.07 -5.27
CA PHE A 135 4.39 5.83 -6.11
C PHE A 135 4.17 4.55 -6.90
N MET A 136 4.52 4.60 -8.17
CA MET A 136 4.46 3.46 -9.07
C MET A 136 5.77 3.42 -9.86
N LYS A 137 6.50 2.32 -9.74
CA LYS A 137 7.69 2.09 -10.54
C LYS A 137 7.28 1.91 -11.99
N SER A 138 7.93 2.63 -12.87
CA SER A 138 7.78 2.51 -14.31
C SER A 138 8.94 1.72 -14.93
N ASP A 139 8.72 1.20 -16.12
CA ASP A 139 9.76 0.62 -16.97
C ASP A 139 10.70 1.71 -17.54
N ALA A 140 11.61 1.30 -18.41
CA ALA A 140 12.56 2.20 -19.09
C ALA A 140 11.88 3.23 -20.01
N TYR A 141 10.63 3.03 -20.35
CA TYR A 141 9.82 3.92 -21.20
C TYR A 141 8.89 4.82 -20.39
N GLY A 142 8.95 4.75 -19.06
CA GLY A 142 8.08 5.51 -18.17
C GLY A 142 6.66 4.92 -17.99
N ILE A 143 6.45 3.67 -18.42
CA ILE A 143 5.14 3.01 -18.35
C ILE A 143 5.07 2.18 -17.07
N ALA A 144 4.09 2.48 -16.22
CA ALA A 144 3.80 1.66 -15.05
C ALA A 144 3.04 0.38 -15.46
N PRO A 145 3.42 -0.81 -14.95
CA PRO A 145 2.81 -2.07 -15.35
C PRO A 145 1.46 -2.34 -14.65
N ILE A 146 0.64 -1.31 -14.53
CA ILE A 146 -0.72 -1.39 -13.97
C ILE A 146 -1.70 -0.64 -14.87
N THR A 147 -2.97 -1.02 -14.80
CA THR A 147 -4.06 -0.33 -15.49
C THR A 147 -4.82 0.58 -14.54
N ALA A 148 -5.36 1.67 -15.08
CA ALA A 148 -6.22 2.56 -14.30
C ALA A 148 -7.46 1.83 -13.80
N PHE A 149 -7.81 2.03 -12.53
CA PHE A 149 -9.03 1.53 -11.93
C PHE A 149 -10.17 2.57 -11.97
N MET A 150 -9.84 3.87 -11.92
CA MET A 150 -10.80 4.97 -11.98
C MET A 150 -10.78 5.61 -13.36
N HIS A 151 -11.83 5.38 -14.14
CA HIS A 151 -11.94 5.87 -15.51
C HIS A 151 -12.63 7.22 -15.58
N GLY A 152 -12.30 8.03 -16.59
CA GLY A 152 -12.88 9.36 -16.84
C GLY A 152 -11.91 10.26 -17.60
N GLY A 153 -11.59 11.42 -17.04
CA GLY A 153 -10.60 12.34 -17.62
C GLY A 153 -9.16 11.84 -17.50
N GLU A 154 -8.24 12.55 -18.13
CA GLU A 154 -6.82 12.15 -18.26
C GLU A 154 -5.92 12.62 -17.10
N GLN A 155 -6.50 13.01 -15.96
CA GLN A 155 -5.73 13.41 -14.79
C GLN A 155 -4.78 12.28 -14.34
N GLU A 156 -3.65 12.64 -13.76
CA GLU A 156 -2.58 11.70 -13.38
C GLU A 156 -2.19 10.77 -14.53
N PHE A 157 -2.04 11.32 -15.75
CA PHE A 157 -1.72 10.54 -16.96
C PHE A 157 -2.72 9.42 -17.25
N GLY A 158 -3.99 9.62 -16.90
CA GLY A 158 -5.07 8.64 -17.07
C GLY A 158 -5.17 7.59 -15.95
N PHE A 159 -4.24 7.55 -15.00
CA PHE A 159 -4.28 6.57 -13.90
C PHE A 159 -5.36 6.85 -12.86
N ARG A 160 -5.71 8.13 -12.68
CA ARG A 160 -6.72 8.53 -11.69
C ARG A 160 -7.53 9.70 -12.23
N ALA A 161 -8.67 9.41 -12.82
CA ALA A 161 -9.60 10.42 -13.33
C ALA A 161 -10.21 11.27 -12.20
N GLY A 162 -10.65 12.47 -12.55
CA GLY A 162 -11.29 13.43 -11.67
C GLY A 162 -10.46 14.68 -11.44
N THR A 163 -11.12 15.83 -11.41
CA THR A 163 -10.47 17.13 -11.20
C THR A 163 -9.60 17.14 -9.95
N HIS A 164 -8.40 17.67 -10.08
CA HIS A 164 -7.45 17.76 -8.97
C HIS A 164 -7.96 18.68 -7.86
N ALA A 165 -7.88 18.21 -6.61
CA ALA A 165 -8.09 19.02 -5.42
C ALA A 165 -6.85 19.91 -5.16
N VAL A 166 -6.65 20.95 -5.96
CA VAL A 166 -5.41 21.76 -6.01
C VAL A 166 -5.00 22.26 -4.63
N HIS A 167 -5.96 22.76 -3.83
CA HIS A 167 -5.69 23.24 -2.47
C HIS A 167 -5.14 22.14 -1.55
N ASN A 168 -5.64 20.90 -1.66
CA ASN A 168 -5.15 19.77 -0.89
C ASN A 168 -3.74 19.33 -1.37
N ILE A 169 -3.50 19.37 -2.69
CA ILE A 169 -2.19 19.04 -3.27
C ILE A 169 -1.13 20.03 -2.77
N VAL A 170 -1.41 21.34 -2.84
CA VAL A 170 -0.53 22.39 -2.32
C VAL A 170 -0.26 22.21 -0.82
N GLY A 171 -1.32 21.96 -0.04
CA GLY A 171 -1.20 21.70 1.38
C GLY A 171 -0.38 20.44 1.70
N PHE A 172 -0.51 19.39 0.91
CA PHE A 172 0.31 18.18 1.06
C PHE A 172 1.78 18.47 0.71
N GLY A 173 2.05 19.17 -0.39
CA GLY A 173 3.41 19.57 -0.76
C GLY A 173 4.08 20.38 0.33
N LYS A 174 3.36 21.34 0.95
CA LYS A 174 3.90 22.12 2.08
C LYS A 174 4.15 21.27 3.32
N ALA A 175 3.25 20.35 3.64
CA ALA A 175 3.45 19.44 4.76
C ALA A 175 4.67 18.52 4.54
N ALA A 176 4.87 18.01 3.33
CA ALA A 176 6.03 17.19 2.99
C ALA A 176 7.35 17.98 3.08
N GLU A 177 7.38 19.23 2.61
CA GLU A 177 8.53 20.14 2.75
C GLU A 177 8.93 20.34 4.23
N ILE A 178 7.93 20.61 5.08
CA ILE A 178 8.13 20.81 6.52
C ILE A 178 8.63 19.52 7.17
N ALA A 179 7.99 18.39 6.88
CA ALA A 179 8.35 17.09 7.44
C ALA A 179 9.79 16.69 7.08
N LEU A 180 10.22 16.90 5.81
CA LEU A 180 11.57 16.63 5.37
C LEU A 180 12.61 17.54 6.05
N ARG A 181 12.27 18.83 6.23
CA ARG A 181 13.13 19.78 6.95
C ARG A 181 13.33 19.39 8.41
N ASP A 182 12.25 18.97 9.06
CA ASP A 182 12.27 18.67 10.51
C ASP A 182 12.89 17.27 10.76
N LEU A 183 12.75 16.34 9.84
CA LEU A 183 13.46 15.05 9.89
C LEU A 183 14.99 15.25 9.94
N LYS A 184 15.54 16.12 9.09
CA LYS A 184 16.97 16.45 9.04
C LYS A 184 17.50 17.19 10.27
N LYS A 185 16.63 17.70 11.13
CA LYS A 185 17.06 18.38 12.38
C LYS A 185 17.11 17.44 13.57
N ASN A 186 16.46 16.29 13.47
CA ASN A 186 16.36 15.30 14.54
C ASN A 186 17.41 14.19 14.40
N ASP A 187 18.20 14.21 13.31
CA ASP A 187 19.42 13.42 13.11
C ASP A 187 20.64 14.17 13.68
#